data_c53cc258e52c23a34f3a28a294dcebbb
#
_entry.id   c53cc258e52c23a34f3a28a294dcebbb
#
_cell.length_a   1.000
_cell.length_b   1.000
_cell.length_c   1.000
_cell.angle_alpha   90.00
_cell.angle_beta   90.00
_cell.angle_gamma   90.00
#
_symmetry.space_group_name_H-M   'P 1'
#
loop_
_entity.id
_entity.type
_entity.pdbx_description
1 polymer ?
#
loop_
_entity_poly.entity_id
_entity_poly.type
_entity_poly.pdbx_seq_one_letter_code
_entity_poly.pdbx_strand_id
1 'polypeptide(L)'
;MRRFLLLPAAVLCLAGSAGAQSRNGGSAPIDSVSIEGILRASAVVDSVFVDRLAKAGEIAPGDFGAYLLARLGVEPFPEDLAWRVRADSGILMIHGRFKDLPEESRGLFGTLLLFVDSTTTLAAEVRTRPAGPGLARFRLERVLVNGIAVPEFVMTSILNSVGREYPALTESGRDLYLQVPPEGRVLILPGRIALDMLAPVPAAVRPPG
;
A
#
# COMPACT_ATOMS: atom_id res chain seq x y z
N MET A 1 -37.00 53.55 6.05
CA MET A 1 -37.56 53.82 4.68
C MET A 1 -36.90 52.89 3.70
N ARG A 2 -37.77 52.22 2.92
CA ARG A 2 -37.51 51.47 1.64
C ARG A 2 -36.68 50.19 1.74
N ARG A 3 -37.31 49.06 1.67
CA ARG A 3 -38.03 48.30 0.59
C ARG A 3 -37.09 47.44 -0.21
N PHE A 4 -37.26 46.11 -0.01
CA PHE A 4 -37.68 45.10 -1.00
C PHE A 4 -36.66 44.77 -2.11
N LEU A 5 -36.21 43.52 -2.17
CA LEU A 5 -36.73 42.61 -3.19
C LEU A 5 -36.29 41.18 -2.92
N LEU A 6 -37.26 40.34 -2.82
CA LEU A 6 -37.24 38.88 -2.94
C LEU A 6 -36.88 38.51 -4.38
N LEU A 7 -36.11 37.42 -4.56
CA LEU A 7 -36.25 36.56 -5.74
C LEU A 7 -35.73 35.15 -5.44
N PRO A 8 -36.24 34.16 -6.14
CA PRO A 8 -36.58 32.88 -5.54
C PRO A 8 -35.59 31.75 -5.83
N ALA A 9 -35.84 30.66 -5.12
CA ALA A 9 -35.28 29.35 -5.25
C ALA A 9 -35.16 28.85 -6.72
N ALA A 10 -33.98 28.35 -7.07
CA ALA A 10 -33.85 27.36 -8.11
C ALA A 10 -33.20 26.14 -7.46
N VAL A 11 -34.07 25.23 -7.02
CA VAL A 11 -33.72 23.85 -6.71
C VAL A 11 -33.34 23.19 -8.01
N LEU A 12 -32.04 22.99 -8.28
CA LEU A 12 -31.60 22.10 -9.31
C LEU A 12 -31.25 20.78 -8.64
N CYS A 13 -32.21 19.86 -8.66
CA CYS A 13 -31.99 18.45 -8.46
C CYS A 13 -31.14 17.91 -9.61
N LEU A 14 -29.83 17.90 -9.44
CA LEU A 14 -28.95 17.01 -10.21
C LEU A 14 -28.98 15.64 -9.57
N ALA A 15 -29.92 14.82 -10.03
CA ALA A 15 -29.87 13.37 -9.88
C ALA A 15 -28.57 12.90 -10.57
N GLY A 16 -27.50 12.77 -9.79
CA GLY A 16 -26.28 12.08 -10.19
C GLY A 16 -26.63 10.62 -10.37
N SER A 17 -26.74 10.21 -11.63
CA SER A 17 -26.81 8.81 -12.06
C SER A 17 -25.60 8.09 -11.44
N ALA A 18 -25.87 7.23 -10.44
CA ALA A 18 -24.98 6.18 -10.02
C ALA A 18 -24.78 5.26 -11.24
N GLY A 19 -23.74 5.54 -12.00
CA GLY A 19 -23.27 4.66 -13.06
C GLY A 19 -22.88 3.35 -12.40
N ALA A 20 -23.74 2.34 -12.57
CA ALA A 20 -23.37 0.96 -12.33
C ALA A 20 -22.17 0.65 -13.22
N GLN A 21 -20.96 0.74 -12.68
CA GLN A 21 -19.77 0.28 -13.38
C GLN A 21 -19.90 -1.22 -13.56
N SER A 22 -20.19 -1.57 -14.81
CA SER A 22 -20.17 -2.91 -15.36
C SER A 22 -18.93 -3.66 -14.85
N ARG A 23 -19.15 -4.79 -14.18
CA ARG A 23 -18.11 -5.77 -13.83
C ARG A 23 -17.60 -6.46 -15.10
N ASN A 24 -16.94 -5.71 -15.96
CA ASN A 24 -16.05 -6.32 -16.94
C ASN A 24 -14.78 -6.71 -16.17
N GLY A 25 -14.31 -7.96 -16.36
CA GLY A 25 -13.09 -8.51 -15.78
C GLY A 25 -11.81 -7.76 -16.20
N GLY A 26 -11.82 -6.43 -16.06
CA GLY A 26 -10.70 -5.54 -16.26
C GLY A 26 -9.70 -5.67 -15.12
N SER A 27 -8.43 -5.78 -15.44
CA SER A 27 -7.31 -5.64 -14.49
C SER A 27 -7.56 -4.46 -13.57
N ALA A 28 -7.39 -4.66 -12.26
CA ALA A 28 -7.48 -3.57 -11.28
C ALA A 28 -6.62 -2.37 -11.73
N PRO A 29 -7.07 -1.14 -11.48
CA PRO A 29 -6.34 0.06 -11.90
C PRO A 29 -4.93 0.08 -11.32
N ILE A 30 -3.99 0.53 -12.13
CA ILE A 30 -2.59 0.74 -11.74
C ILE A 30 -2.47 2.18 -11.29
N ASP A 31 -1.98 2.40 -10.07
CA ASP A 31 -1.89 3.70 -9.44
C ASP A 31 -0.43 4.10 -9.19
N SER A 32 -0.12 5.39 -9.28
CA SER A 32 1.24 5.91 -9.17
C SER A 32 1.62 6.18 -7.72
N VAL A 33 2.87 5.93 -7.39
CA VAL A 33 3.47 6.28 -6.09
C VAL A 33 3.86 7.75 -6.11
N SER A 34 3.53 8.51 -5.05
CA SER A 34 3.89 9.93 -4.94
C SER A 34 4.10 10.36 -3.48
N ILE A 35 4.77 11.50 -3.28
CA ILE A 35 4.98 12.08 -1.95
C ILE A 35 3.63 12.47 -1.32
N GLU A 36 2.74 13.08 -2.09
CA GLU A 36 1.39 13.44 -1.63
C GLU A 36 0.59 12.19 -1.23
N GLY A 37 0.88 11.05 -1.88
CA GLY A 37 0.31 9.75 -1.54
C GLY A 37 0.67 9.31 -0.12
N ILE A 38 1.89 9.60 0.35
CA ILE A 38 2.31 9.33 1.73
C ILE A 38 1.40 10.08 2.70
N LEU A 39 1.17 11.37 2.45
CA LEU A 39 0.34 12.22 3.32
C LEU A 39 -1.12 11.75 3.34
N ARG A 40 -1.68 11.43 2.15
CA ARG A 40 -3.05 10.92 2.07
C ARG A 40 -3.21 9.60 2.80
N ALA A 41 -2.29 8.65 2.60
CA ALA A 41 -2.34 7.36 3.28
C ALA A 41 -2.15 7.50 4.78
N SER A 42 -1.19 8.34 5.24
CA SER A 42 -0.97 8.60 6.66
C SER A 42 -2.24 9.18 7.32
N ALA A 43 -2.89 10.16 6.70
CA ALA A 43 -4.11 10.75 7.23
C ALA A 43 -5.23 9.71 7.42
N VAL A 44 -5.37 8.75 6.49
CA VAL A 44 -6.37 7.67 6.63
C VAL A 44 -5.96 6.69 7.73
N VAL A 45 -4.68 6.29 7.79
CA VAL A 45 -4.14 5.40 8.83
C VAL A 45 -4.34 6.02 10.21
N ASP A 46 -3.98 7.30 10.37
CA ASP A 46 -4.11 8.02 11.63
C ASP A 46 -5.58 8.13 12.05
N SER A 47 -6.46 8.53 11.12
CA SER A 47 -7.90 8.63 11.40
C SER A 47 -8.52 7.32 11.87
N VAL A 48 -8.11 6.17 11.32
CA VAL A 48 -8.68 4.86 11.64
C VAL A 48 -7.98 4.23 12.85
N PHE A 49 -6.65 4.22 12.87
CA PHE A 49 -5.88 3.41 13.82
C PHE A 49 -5.32 4.19 15.01
N VAL A 50 -5.01 5.47 14.83
CA VAL A 50 -4.42 6.30 15.90
C VAL A 50 -5.52 7.06 16.62
N ASP A 51 -6.21 7.94 15.92
CA ASP A 51 -7.21 8.85 16.48
C ASP A 51 -8.57 8.17 16.70
N ARG A 52 -8.81 7.03 16.03
CA ARG A 52 -10.08 6.27 16.09
C ARG A 52 -11.31 7.12 15.74
N LEU A 53 -11.13 8.12 14.88
CA LEU A 53 -12.20 8.98 14.40
C LEU A 53 -13.12 8.26 13.40
N ALA A 54 -12.56 7.30 12.66
CA ALA A 54 -13.29 6.47 11.72
C ALA A 54 -13.14 4.99 12.08
N LYS A 55 -14.18 4.19 11.82
CA LYS A 55 -14.14 2.73 12.01
C LYS A 55 -13.54 2.00 10.83
N ALA A 56 -13.51 2.63 9.67
CA ALA A 56 -12.96 2.09 8.44
C ALA A 56 -12.43 3.22 7.57
N GLY A 57 -11.50 2.89 6.67
CA GLY A 57 -10.94 3.81 5.68
C GLY A 57 -10.49 3.07 4.44
N GLU A 58 -10.37 3.79 3.33
CA GLU A 58 -9.86 3.25 2.08
C GLU A 58 -8.67 4.08 1.60
N ILE A 59 -7.64 3.42 1.10
CA ILE A 59 -6.41 4.02 0.57
C ILE A 59 -6.22 3.51 -0.87
N ALA A 60 -5.84 4.41 -1.77
CA ALA A 60 -5.45 4.05 -3.12
C ALA A 60 -4.16 3.19 -3.12
N PRO A 61 -4.00 2.23 -4.03
CA PRO A 61 -2.83 1.33 -4.03
C PRO A 61 -1.50 2.06 -4.10
N GLY A 62 -1.39 3.11 -4.94
CA GLY A 62 -0.17 3.92 -5.07
C GLY A 62 0.15 4.69 -3.80
N ASP A 63 -0.86 5.28 -3.15
CA ASP A 63 -0.69 5.98 -1.88
C ASP A 63 -0.22 5.05 -0.77
N PHE A 64 -0.80 3.84 -0.71
CA PHE A 64 -0.37 2.84 0.27
C PHE A 64 1.03 2.32 -0.01
N GLY A 65 1.39 2.13 -1.29
CA GLY A 65 2.75 1.79 -1.69
C GLY A 65 3.76 2.86 -1.26
N ALA A 66 3.44 4.14 -1.47
CA ALA A 66 4.24 5.28 -1.03
C ALA A 66 4.41 5.29 0.50
N TYR A 67 3.33 5.07 1.23
CA TYR A 67 3.34 4.98 2.69
C TYR A 67 4.24 3.84 3.19
N LEU A 68 4.18 2.65 2.59
CA LEU A 68 5.06 1.53 2.96
C LEU A 68 6.53 1.85 2.69
N LEU A 69 6.86 2.50 1.57
CA LEU A 69 8.23 2.93 1.25
C LEU A 69 8.76 3.94 2.26
N ALA A 70 7.95 4.92 2.65
CA ALA A 70 8.32 5.87 3.70
C ALA A 70 8.54 5.17 5.06
N ARG A 71 7.72 4.17 5.39
CA ARG A 71 7.90 3.35 6.62
C ARG A 71 9.16 2.49 6.59
N LEU A 72 9.67 2.15 5.41
CA LEU A 72 10.97 1.50 5.24
C LEU A 72 12.14 2.45 5.48
N GLY A 73 11.93 3.77 5.51
CA GLY A 73 12.98 4.76 5.66
C GLY A 73 13.68 5.08 4.34
N VAL A 74 13.00 4.92 3.21
CA VAL A 74 13.48 5.37 1.91
C VAL A 74 13.39 6.90 1.88
N GLU A 75 14.48 7.56 2.23
CA GLU A 75 14.62 9.02 2.21
C GLU A 75 15.95 9.43 1.57
N PRO A 76 16.01 10.48 0.72
CA PRO A 76 14.86 11.24 0.23
C PRO A 76 14.00 10.42 -0.73
N PHE A 77 12.69 10.64 -0.68
CA PHE A 77 11.77 10.01 -1.64
C PHE A 77 12.01 10.63 -3.02
N PRO A 78 12.42 9.86 -4.04
CA PRO A 78 12.75 10.41 -5.34
C PRO A 78 11.52 11.07 -5.98
N GLU A 79 11.64 12.34 -6.40
CA GLU A 79 10.56 13.06 -7.07
C GLU A 79 10.13 12.39 -8.39
N ASP A 80 11.09 11.72 -9.05
CA ASP A 80 10.91 11.06 -10.36
C ASP A 80 10.50 9.58 -10.24
N LEU A 81 10.09 9.11 -9.06
CA LEU A 81 9.80 7.71 -8.84
C LEU A 81 8.60 7.26 -9.69
N ALA A 82 8.88 6.70 -10.87
CA ALA A 82 7.86 6.22 -11.80
C ALA A 82 7.30 4.83 -11.42
N TRP A 83 7.21 4.56 -10.13
CA TRP A 83 6.67 3.31 -9.63
C TRP A 83 5.16 3.32 -9.63
N ARG A 84 4.60 2.17 -9.89
CA ARG A 84 3.15 1.96 -9.96
C ARG A 84 2.76 0.77 -9.11
N VAL A 85 1.64 0.89 -8.45
CA VAL A 85 1.11 -0.16 -7.57
C VAL A 85 -0.27 -0.57 -8.04
N ARG A 86 -0.51 -1.87 -8.05
CA ARG A 86 -1.82 -2.47 -8.28
C ARG A 86 -2.16 -3.33 -7.08
N ALA A 87 -3.36 -3.19 -6.57
CA ALA A 87 -3.90 -4.07 -5.56
C ALA A 87 -4.84 -5.11 -6.20
N ASP A 88 -4.67 -6.35 -5.81
CA ASP A 88 -5.56 -7.47 -6.11
C ASP A 88 -5.81 -8.23 -4.81
N SER A 89 -6.65 -9.26 -4.83
CA SER A 89 -7.07 -9.99 -3.62
C SER A 89 -5.88 -10.49 -2.77
N GLY A 90 -5.55 -9.76 -1.72
CA GLY A 90 -4.46 -10.06 -0.79
C GLY A 90 -3.04 -9.80 -1.31
N ILE A 91 -2.90 -9.18 -2.50
CA ILE A 91 -1.63 -8.99 -3.18
C ILE A 91 -1.46 -7.53 -3.61
N LEU A 92 -0.29 -6.95 -3.33
CA LEU A 92 0.20 -5.74 -3.96
C LEU A 92 1.24 -6.11 -5.01
N MET A 93 1.02 -5.66 -6.24
CA MET A 93 2.00 -5.72 -7.32
C MET A 93 2.62 -4.34 -7.49
N ILE A 94 3.91 -4.24 -7.20
CA ILE A 94 4.69 -3.01 -7.33
C ILE A 94 5.50 -3.13 -8.62
N HIS A 95 5.36 -2.16 -9.52
CA HIS A 95 6.06 -2.12 -10.80
C HIS A 95 6.93 -0.87 -10.89
N GLY A 96 8.13 -1.02 -11.41
CA GLY A 96 9.06 0.07 -11.63
C GLY A 96 10.09 -0.28 -12.69
N ARG A 97 11.03 0.64 -12.95
CA ARG A 97 12.20 0.37 -13.77
C ARG A 97 13.43 0.37 -12.88
N PHE A 98 14.42 -0.42 -13.24
CA PHE A 98 15.66 -0.50 -12.47
C PHE A 98 16.35 0.86 -12.31
N LYS A 99 16.31 1.69 -13.36
CA LYS A 99 16.88 3.05 -13.32
C LYS A 99 16.21 4.01 -12.33
N ASP A 100 14.96 3.71 -11.93
CA ASP A 100 14.18 4.53 -11.01
C ASP A 100 14.49 4.17 -9.54
N LEU A 101 15.33 3.15 -9.29
CA LEU A 101 15.84 2.85 -7.95
C LEU A 101 16.87 3.90 -7.53
N PRO A 102 16.90 4.30 -6.25
CA PRO A 102 17.99 5.10 -5.69
C PRO A 102 19.36 4.47 -5.98
N GLU A 103 20.39 5.29 -6.20
CA GLU A 103 21.71 4.79 -6.59
C GLU A 103 22.31 3.85 -5.54
N GLU A 104 22.14 4.18 -4.28
CA GLU A 104 22.56 3.37 -3.13
C GLU A 104 21.90 1.98 -3.19
N SER A 105 20.60 1.94 -3.47
CA SER A 105 19.85 0.68 -3.56
C SER A 105 20.25 -0.16 -4.77
N ARG A 106 20.70 0.47 -5.88
CA ARG A 106 21.16 -0.28 -7.07
C ARG A 106 22.39 -1.14 -6.74
N GLY A 107 23.29 -0.64 -5.90
CA GLY A 107 24.46 -1.38 -5.46
C GLY A 107 24.15 -2.71 -4.75
N LEU A 108 22.97 -2.83 -4.12
CA LEU A 108 22.55 -4.06 -3.43
C LEU A 108 22.28 -5.23 -4.39
N PHE A 109 22.02 -4.93 -5.67
CA PHE A 109 21.78 -5.95 -6.67
C PHE A 109 23.07 -6.62 -7.20
N GLY A 110 24.25 -6.09 -6.83
CA GLY A 110 25.55 -6.75 -7.06
C GLY A 110 25.73 -7.30 -8.47
N THR A 111 25.92 -8.60 -8.57
CA THR A 111 26.14 -9.30 -9.85
C THR A 111 24.95 -9.26 -10.81
N LEU A 112 23.73 -9.01 -10.33
CA LEU A 112 22.56 -8.82 -11.21
C LEU A 112 22.72 -7.57 -12.09
N LEU A 113 23.51 -6.59 -11.67
CA LEU A 113 23.80 -5.39 -12.47
C LEU A 113 24.41 -5.71 -13.85
N LEU A 114 25.06 -6.86 -14.00
CA LEU A 114 25.64 -7.30 -15.27
C LEU A 114 24.56 -7.66 -16.32
N PHE A 115 23.32 -7.90 -15.87
CA PHE A 115 22.21 -8.35 -16.70
C PHE A 115 21.08 -7.34 -16.78
N VAL A 116 21.28 -6.15 -16.20
CA VAL A 116 20.24 -5.13 -16.04
C VAL A 116 20.67 -3.86 -16.76
N ASP A 117 19.80 -3.33 -17.59
CA ASP A 117 19.97 -2.05 -18.29
C ASP A 117 18.92 -1.02 -17.83
N SER A 118 18.99 0.19 -18.40
CA SER A 118 18.06 1.28 -18.09
C SER A 118 16.60 0.98 -18.47
N THR A 119 16.36 0.00 -19.33
CA THR A 119 15.02 -0.40 -19.79
C THR A 119 14.44 -1.53 -18.97
N THR A 120 15.26 -2.18 -18.14
CA THR A 120 14.87 -3.32 -17.32
C THR A 120 13.71 -2.95 -16.39
N THR A 121 12.64 -3.73 -16.50
CA THR A 121 11.47 -3.61 -15.63
C THR A 121 11.61 -4.49 -14.40
N LEU A 122 11.19 -3.96 -13.28
CA LEU A 122 11.09 -4.67 -12.03
C LEU A 122 9.62 -4.80 -11.62
N ALA A 123 9.26 -5.95 -11.09
CA ALA A 123 8.00 -6.09 -10.39
C ALA A 123 8.21 -6.88 -9.10
N ALA A 124 7.51 -6.47 -8.04
CA ALA A 124 7.53 -7.14 -6.75
C ALA A 124 6.12 -7.54 -6.36
N GLU A 125 5.94 -8.77 -5.94
CA GLU A 125 4.69 -9.27 -5.39
C GLU A 125 4.78 -9.30 -3.87
N VAL A 126 3.96 -8.47 -3.21
CA VAL A 126 3.88 -8.38 -1.76
C VAL A 126 2.52 -8.86 -1.31
N ARG A 127 2.50 -9.76 -0.35
CA ARG A 127 1.27 -10.36 0.18
C ARG A 127 1.07 -10.04 1.65
N THR A 128 -0.16 -9.74 2.04
CA THR A 128 -0.50 -9.67 3.46
C THR A 128 -0.55 -11.06 4.07
N ARG A 129 -0.04 -11.18 5.30
CA ARG A 129 -0.05 -12.41 6.08
C ARG A 129 -0.52 -12.11 7.51
N PRO A 130 -1.23 -13.00 8.18
CA PRO A 130 -1.51 -12.86 9.59
C PRO A 130 -0.19 -12.78 10.39
N ALA A 131 -0.14 -11.84 11.34
CA ALA A 131 1.05 -11.64 12.19
C ALA A 131 0.73 -11.59 13.69
N GLY A 132 -0.49 -11.93 14.06
CA GLY A 132 -0.96 -11.82 15.44
C GLY A 132 -1.67 -10.49 15.73
N PRO A 133 -2.20 -10.33 16.96
CA PRO A 133 -2.87 -9.11 17.36
C PRO A 133 -1.93 -7.90 17.32
N GLY A 134 -2.41 -6.80 16.77
CA GLY A 134 -1.65 -5.55 16.74
C GLY A 134 -0.61 -5.43 15.63
N LEU A 135 -0.52 -6.39 14.71
CA LEU A 135 0.46 -6.39 13.63
C LEU A 135 -0.16 -6.80 12.29
N ALA A 136 0.10 -6.02 11.27
CA ALA A 136 -0.09 -6.41 9.87
C ALA A 136 1.28 -6.72 9.26
N ARG A 137 1.42 -7.88 8.62
CA ARG A 137 2.64 -8.34 7.98
C ARG A 137 2.50 -8.29 6.47
N PHE A 138 3.46 -7.65 5.83
CA PHE A 138 3.59 -7.58 4.37
C PHE A 138 4.82 -8.38 3.98
N ARG A 139 4.60 -9.49 3.28
CA ARG A 139 5.67 -10.38 2.85
C ARG A 139 5.94 -10.25 1.37
N LEU A 140 7.20 -10.01 1.02
CA LEU A 140 7.69 -10.11 -0.34
C LEU A 140 7.76 -11.58 -0.76
N GLU A 141 6.86 -11.98 -1.66
CA GLU A 141 6.78 -13.37 -2.13
C GLU A 141 7.75 -13.63 -3.29
N ARG A 142 7.82 -12.70 -4.25
CA ARG A 142 8.72 -12.81 -5.39
C ARG A 142 9.04 -11.48 -6.01
N VAL A 143 10.17 -11.45 -6.72
CA VAL A 143 10.60 -10.34 -7.57
C VAL A 143 10.71 -10.87 -8.99
N LEU A 144 10.28 -10.07 -9.95
CA LEU A 144 10.40 -10.35 -11.37
C LEU A 144 11.29 -9.28 -12.02
N VAL A 145 12.17 -9.71 -12.91
CA VAL A 145 13.01 -8.86 -13.75
C VAL A 145 12.62 -9.14 -15.20
N ASN A 146 12.12 -8.14 -15.91
CA ASN A 146 11.55 -8.30 -17.26
C ASN A 146 10.50 -9.42 -17.34
N GLY A 147 9.67 -9.57 -16.29
CA GLY A 147 8.64 -10.60 -16.20
C GLY A 147 9.14 -12.00 -15.80
N ILE A 148 10.44 -12.19 -15.65
CA ILE A 148 11.05 -13.49 -15.26
C ILE A 148 11.27 -13.47 -13.75
N ALA A 149 10.80 -14.51 -13.06
CA ALA A 149 10.99 -14.61 -11.61
C ALA A 149 12.48 -14.78 -11.25
N VAL A 150 12.95 -13.96 -10.31
CA VAL A 150 14.30 -14.08 -9.76
C VAL A 150 14.38 -15.38 -8.96
N PRO A 151 15.40 -16.21 -9.19
CA PRO A 151 15.58 -17.44 -8.43
C PRO A 151 15.70 -17.19 -6.92
N GLU A 152 15.15 -18.08 -6.11
CA GLU A 152 15.03 -17.93 -4.66
C GLU A 152 16.38 -17.67 -3.97
N PHE A 153 17.44 -18.37 -4.38
CA PHE A 153 18.76 -18.19 -3.79
C PHE A 153 19.37 -16.82 -4.06
N VAL A 154 19.11 -16.25 -5.26
CA VAL A 154 19.53 -14.89 -5.62
C VAL A 154 18.74 -13.88 -4.81
N MET A 155 17.41 -14.05 -4.76
CA MET A 155 16.53 -13.19 -3.99
C MET A 155 16.92 -13.17 -2.50
N THR A 156 17.20 -14.33 -1.91
CA THR A 156 17.62 -14.45 -0.50
C THR A 156 18.93 -13.68 -0.24
N SER A 157 19.90 -13.78 -1.14
CA SER A 157 21.17 -13.06 -1.01
C SER A 157 20.96 -11.53 -1.00
N ILE A 158 20.16 -11.01 -1.93
CA ILE A 158 19.84 -9.58 -2.02
C ILE A 158 19.07 -9.12 -0.77
N LEU A 159 18.04 -9.84 -0.39
CA LEU A 159 17.16 -9.46 0.71
C LEU A 159 17.87 -9.49 2.07
N ASN A 160 18.81 -10.39 2.29
CA ASN A 160 19.65 -10.38 3.48
C ASN A 160 20.52 -9.13 3.58
N SER A 161 20.94 -8.56 2.44
CA SER A 161 21.65 -7.28 2.42
C SER A 161 20.71 -6.10 2.68
N VAL A 162 19.54 -6.10 2.03
CA VAL A 162 18.49 -5.10 2.23
C VAL A 162 17.99 -5.08 3.67
N GLY A 163 17.75 -6.25 4.29
CA GLY A 163 17.29 -6.34 5.68
C GLY A 163 18.26 -5.77 6.70
N ARG A 164 19.57 -5.80 6.38
CA ARG A 164 20.60 -5.16 7.25
C ARG A 164 20.63 -3.65 7.11
N GLU A 165 20.29 -3.14 5.94
CA GLU A 165 20.30 -1.70 5.66
C GLU A 165 19.01 -1.01 6.13
N TYR A 166 17.89 -1.71 6.07
CA TYR A 166 16.57 -1.19 6.43
C TYR A 166 16.03 -1.87 7.70
N PRO A 167 16.23 -1.29 8.90
CA PRO A 167 15.83 -1.89 10.18
C PRO A 167 14.33 -2.16 10.33
N ALA A 168 13.50 -1.50 9.52
CA ALA A 168 12.05 -1.73 9.51
C ALA A 168 11.68 -3.11 8.90
N LEU A 169 12.60 -3.73 8.17
CA LEU A 169 12.45 -5.09 7.66
C LEU A 169 12.95 -6.11 8.70
N THR A 170 12.50 -7.34 8.56
CA THR A 170 13.12 -8.46 9.27
C THR A 170 14.55 -8.70 8.78
N GLU A 171 15.35 -9.43 9.54
CA GLU A 171 16.71 -9.83 9.15
C GLU A 171 16.76 -10.53 7.77
N SER A 172 15.68 -11.22 7.41
CA SER A 172 15.55 -11.84 6.09
C SER A 172 15.26 -10.85 4.95
N GLY A 173 15.00 -9.57 5.26
CA GLY A 173 14.61 -8.55 4.28
C GLY A 173 13.25 -8.77 3.61
N ARG A 174 12.49 -9.80 4.01
CA ARG A 174 11.25 -10.20 3.33
C ARG A 174 9.99 -9.65 3.91
N ASP A 175 9.98 -9.39 5.19
CA ASP A 175 8.78 -9.04 5.93
C ASP A 175 8.89 -7.61 6.46
N LEU A 176 7.88 -6.82 6.17
CA LEU A 176 7.62 -5.53 6.79
C LEU A 176 6.45 -5.67 7.74
N TYR A 177 6.62 -5.20 8.97
CA TYR A 177 5.57 -5.16 9.97
C TYR A 177 5.04 -3.75 10.14
N LEU A 178 3.73 -3.61 10.04
CA LEU A 178 3.01 -2.38 10.36
C LEU A 178 2.28 -2.60 11.69
N GLN A 179 2.53 -1.72 12.66
CA GLN A 179 1.75 -1.69 13.88
C GLN A 179 0.34 -1.20 13.59
N VAL A 180 -0.64 -1.96 14.05
CA VAL A 180 -2.06 -1.64 13.97
C VAL A 180 -2.69 -1.87 15.35
N PRO A 181 -3.84 -1.28 15.67
CA PRO A 181 -4.56 -1.66 16.90
C PRO A 181 -4.86 -3.17 16.92
N PRO A 182 -4.99 -3.81 18.08
CA PRO A 182 -5.31 -5.25 18.18
C PRO A 182 -6.57 -5.65 17.41
N GLU A 183 -7.53 -4.74 17.30
CA GLU A 183 -8.77 -4.87 16.53
C GLU A 183 -8.63 -4.42 15.09
N GLY A 184 -7.50 -3.79 14.71
CA GLY A 184 -7.25 -3.23 13.40
C GLY A 184 -6.93 -4.31 12.37
N ARG A 185 -7.38 -4.10 11.16
CA ARG A 185 -7.07 -4.95 9.99
C ARG A 185 -6.69 -4.11 8.79
N VAL A 186 -5.74 -4.62 8.03
CA VAL A 186 -5.39 -4.11 6.69
C VAL A 186 -5.74 -5.18 5.68
N LEU A 187 -6.63 -4.87 4.74
CA LEU A 187 -7.10 -5.76 3.71
C LEU A 187 -6.71 -5.23 2.34
N ILE A 188 -6.01 -6.02 1.55
CA ILE A 188 -5.74 -5.71 0.16
C ILE A 188 -6.90 -6.28 -0.67
N LEU A 189 -7.65 -5.37 -1.28
CA LEU A 189 -8.81 -5.68 -2.12
C LEU A 189 -8.49 -5.24 -3.57
N PRO A 190 -9.21 -5.75 -4.57
CA PRO A 190 -9.03 -5.30 -5.94
C PRO A 190 -9.21 -3.78 -6.06
N GLY A 191 -8.15 -3.08 -6.47
CA GLY A 191 -8.12 -1.65 -6.70
C GLY A 191 -8.08 -0.75 -5.46
N ARG A 192 -8.01 -1.29 -4.24
CA ARG A 192 -7.96 -0.51 -3.00
C ARG A 192 -7.36 -1.27 -1.83
N ILE A 193 -6.93 -0.53 -0.82
CA ILE A 193 -6.55 -1.04 0.48
C ILE A 193 -7.61 -0.59 1.48
N ALA A 194 -8.25 -1.53 2.17
CA ALA A 194 -9.21 -1.22 3.21
C ALA A 194 -8.56 -1.36 4.60
N LEU A 195 -8.79 -0.37 5.44
CA LEU A 195 -8.47 -0.37 6.86
C LEU A 195 -9.79 -0.55 7.63
N ASP A 196 -9.79 -1.45 8.61
CA ASP A 196 -10.98 -1.81 9.34
C ASP A 196 -10.68 -1.94 10.83
N MET A 197 -11.59 -1.44 11.68
CA MET A 197 -11.61 -1.70 13.12
C MET A 197 -12.72 -2.70 13.40
N LEU A 198 -12.36 -3.91 13.80
CA LEU A 198 -13.34 -4.90 14.22
C LEU A 198 -14.06 -4.44 15.47
N ALA A 199 -15.36 -4.70 15.52
CA ALA A 199 -16.05 -4.60 16.80
C ALA A 199 -15.40 -5.56 17.81
N PRO A 200 -15.16 -5.13 19.08
CA PRO A 200 -14.64 -6.03 20.09
C PRO A 200 -15.55 -7.23 20.21
N VAL A 201 -14.96 -8.43 20.13
CA VAL A 201 -15.71 -9.67 20.37
C VAL A 201 -16.25 -9.58 21.80
N PRO A 202 -17.58 -9.60 22.00
CA PRO A 202 -18.15 -9.57 23.34
C PRO A 202 -17.49 -10.70 24.15
N ALA A 203 -16.92 -10.35 25.30
CA ALA A 203 -16.31 -11.31 26.18
C ALA A 203 -17.36 -12.42 26.45
N ALA A 204 -17.00 -13.66 26.13
CA ALA A 204 -17.90 -14.79 26.39
C ALA A 204 -18.34 -14.72 27.84
N VAL A 205 -19.64 -14.53 28.07
CA VAL A 205 -20.24 -14.54 29.39
C VAL A 205 -19.88 -15.89 29.99
N ARG A 206 -19.00 -15.89 31.01
CA ARG A 206 -18.71 -17.10 31.75
C ARG A 206 -20.02 -17.57 32.35
N PRO A 207 -20.47 -18.79 32.08
CA PRO A 207 -21.65 -19.32 32.76
C PRO A 207 -21.40 -19.28 34.27
N PRO A 208 -22.40 -18.89 35.07
CA PRO A 208 -22.30 -18.95 36.52
C PRO A 208 -22.04 -20.41 36.95
N GLY A 209 -20.96 -20.64 37.71
CA GLY A 209 -20.60 -21.92 38.29
C GLY A 209 -21.52 -22.30 39.42
#